data_6d170d3a8c3bf73e574c70fc50e19c87
#
_entry.id   6d170d3a8c3bf73e574c70fc50e19c87
#
_cell.length_a   1.000
_cell.length_b   1.000
_cell.length_c   1.000
_cell.angle_alpha   90.00
_cell.angle_beta   90.00
_cell.angle_gamma   90.00
#
_symmetry.space_group_name_H-M   'P 1'
#
loop_
_entity.id
_entity.type
_entity.pdbx_description
1 polymer ?
#
loop_
_entity_poly.entity_id
_entity_poly.type
_entity_poly.pdbx_seq_one_letter_code
_entity_poly.pdbx_strand_id
1 'polypeptide(L)'
;MEPRLALDPAHTALVLVDLMDRIVGLPLEPHKGTEVLAVAEELAATFRQVGALVVLVRVERPGVHEQPPGSGLVAGLAAEGDIEIVKRTIGGFQGTGLHERLREHGISTLVFGGIATNLGVESTARAAGDLGYDLVFVENAMAALTGPEHEASVKLDFPRLGTVVTASEVRFAGG
;
A
#
# COMPACT_ATOMS: atom_id res chain seq x y z
N MET A 1 -26.10 12.62 0.70
CA MET A 1 -25.41 11.33 0.86
C MET A 1 -24.01 11.62 1.37
N GLU A 2 -23.73 11.20 2.59
CA GLU A 2 -22.39 11.41 3.15
C GLU A 2 -21.36 10.67 2.29
N PRO A 3 -20.17 11.26 2.06
CA PRO A 3 -19.11 10.54 1.39
C PRO A 3 -18.79 9.28 2.19
N ARG A 4 -18.74 8.14 1.51
CA ARG A 4 -18.54 6.82 2.10
C ARG A 4 -17.24 6.69 2.91
N LEU A 5 -16.30 7.60 2.70
CA LEU A 5 -15.03 7.64 3.39
C LEU A 5 -14.48 9.08 3.36
N ALA A 6 -14.47 9.74 4.51
CA ALA A 6 -13.81 11.04 4.69
C ALA A 6 -12.57 10.82 5.58
N LEU A 7 -11.39 10.85 4.99
CA LEU A 7 -10.12 10.65 5.67
C LEU A 7 -9.59 11.94 6.27
N ASP A 8 -9.01 11.86 7.46
CA ASP A 8 -8.25 12.96 8.04
C ASP A 8 -6.80 12.91 7.55
N PRO A 9 -6.34 13.90 6.77
CA PRO A 9 -4.98 13.87 6.23
C PRO A 9 -3.88 13.85 7.30
N ALA A 10 -4.14 14.44 8.47
CA ALA A 10 -3.17 14.47 9.58
C ALA A 10 -2.97 13.10 10.24
N HIS A 11 -3.94 12.20 10.13
CA HIS A 11 -3.94 10.90 10.81
C HIS A 11 -4.00 9.71 9.85
N THR A 12 -3.85 9.94 8.55
CA THR A 12 -3.91 8.91 7.51
C THR A 12 -2.61 8.80 6.76
N ALA A 13 -2.15 7.57 6.50
CA ALA A 13 -1.01 7.29 5.64
C ALA A 13 -1.41 6.38 4.48
N LEU A 14 -0.87 6.66 3.30
CA LEU A 14 -0.90 5.75 2.15
C LEU A 14 0.28 4.78 2.30
N VAL A 15 0.01 3.49 2.19
CA VAL A 15 1.03 2.44 2.22
C VAL A 15 1.01 1.71 0.89
N LEU A 16 2.05 1.91 0.08
CA LEU A 16 2.22 1.28 -1.22
C LEU A 16 3.28 0.18 -1.11
N VAL A 17 2.87 -1.05 -1.42
CA VAL A 17 3.68 -2.25 -1.20
C VAL A 17 4.29 -2.75 -2.50
N ASP A 18 5.61 -2.90 -2.50
CA ASP A 18 6.40 -3.57 -3.53
C ASP A 18 6.18 -3.07 -4.98
N LEU A 19 6.03 -1.77 -5.16
CA LEU A 19 6.00 -1.15 -6.49
C LEU A 19 7.43 -0.99 -7.02
N MET A 20 8.05 -2.12 -7.33
CA MET A 20 9.41 -2.31 -7.80
C MET A 20 9.40 -2.77 -9.25
N ASP A 21 10.39 -2.39 -10.04
CA ASP A 21 10.42 -2.71 -11.47
C ASP A 21 10.21 -4.20 -11.77
N ARG A 22 10.89 -5.09 -11.03
CA ARG A 22 10.77 -6.55 -11.21
C ARG A 22 9.41 -7.12 -10.81
N ILE A 23 8.64 -6.40 -9.99
CA ILE A 23 7.31 -6.82 -9.51
C ILE A 23 6.22 -6.22 -10.39
N VAL A 24 6.32 -4.95 -10.73
CA VAL A 24 5.41 -4.30 -11.68
C VAL A 24 5.43 -4.98 -13.05
N GLY A 25 6.57 -5.52 -13.47
CA GLY A 25 6.74 -6.25 -14.73
C GLY A 25 6.19 -7.67 -14.77
N LEU A 26 5.68 -8.22 -13.66
CA LEU A 26 5.10 -9.57 -13.63
C LEU A 26 3.76 -9.64 -14.40
N PRO A 27 3.37 -10.84 -14.88
CA PRO A 27 2.05 -11.05 -15.49
C PRO A 27 0.97 -11.09 -14.40
N LEU A 28 0.43 -9.93 -14.06
CA LEU A 28 -0.50 -9.72 -12.96
C LEU A 28 -1.95 -9.64 -13.44
N GLU A 29 -2.87 -9.95 -12.51
CA GLU A 29 -4.33 -9.90 -12.71
C GLU A 29 -5.02 -9.30 -11.46
N PRO A 30 -6.21 -8.72 -11.59
CA PRO A 30 -6.97 -8.40 -12.81
C PRO A 30 -6.43 -7.17 -13.54
N HIS A 31 -5.56 -6.38 -12.87
CA HIS A 31 -4.91 -5.20 -13.41
C HIS A 31 -3.45 -5.52 -13.77
N LYS A 32 -2.95 -4.92 -14.84
CA LYS A 32 -1.51 -4.98 -15.15
C LYS A 32 -0.72 -4.16 -14.12
N GLY A 33 0.53 -4.53 -13.89
CA GLY A 33 1.40 -3.78 -12.99
C GLY A 33 1.52 -2.29 -13.33
N THR A 34 1.54 -1.96 -14.63
CA THR A 34 1.55 -0.56 -15.09
C THR A 34 0.26 0.19 -14.76
N GLU A 35 -0.88 -0.48 -14.77
CA GLU A 35 -2.18 0.11 -14.37
C GLU A 35 -2.22 0.36 -12.87
N VAL A 36 -1.77 -0.62 -12.07
CA VAL A 36 -1.63 -0.48 -10.60
C VAL A 36 -0.71 0.68 -10.27
N LEU A 37 0.44 0.77 -10.93
CA LEU A 37 1.40 1.86 -10.73
C LEU A 37 0.79 3.22 -11.03
N ALA A 38 0.07 3.37 -12.14
CA ALA A 38 -0.57 4.64 -12.51
C ALA A 38 -1.56 5.10 -11.43
N VAL A 39 -2.41 4.20 -10.94
CA VAL A 39 -3.37 4.51 -9.85
C VAL A 39 -2.63 4.85 -8.56
N ALA A 40 -1.57 4.12 -8.23
CA ALA A 40 -0.76 4.38 -7.05
C ALA A 40 -0.06 5.74 -7.09
N GLU A 41 0.46 6.14 -8.24
CA GLU A 41 1.07 7.46 -8.46
C GLU A 41 0.07 8.59 -8.26
N GLU A 42 -1.15 8.45 -8.79
CA GLU A 42 -2.23 9.43 -8.60
C GLU A 42 -2.65 9.53 -7.13
N LEU A 43 -2.79 8.40 -6.44
CA LEU A 43 -3.06 8.38 -5.00
C LEU A 43 -1.94 9.07 -4.21
N ALA A 44 -0.68 8.74 -4.49
CA ALA A 44 0.47 9.34 -3.81
C ALA A 44 0.50 10.86 -4.01
N ALA A 45 0.24 11.33 -5.23
CA ALA A 45 0.16 12.76 -5.52
C ALA A 45 -0.98 13.44 -4.72
N THR A 46 -2.15 12.81 -4.64
CA THR A 46 -3.29 13.31 -3.86
C THR A 46 -2.96 13.40 -2.37
N PHE A 47 -2.35 12.35 -1.81
CA PHE A 47 -1.95 12.33 -0.40
C PHE A 47 -0.93 13.43 -0.09
N ARG A 48 0.10 13.56 -0.91
CA ARG A 48 1.13 14.61 -0.75
C ARG A 48 0.52 16.02 -0.85
N GLN A 49 -0.42 16.22 -1.76
CA GLN A 49 -1.08 17.52 -1.95
C GLN A 49 -1.85 18.00 -0.72
N VAL A 50 -2.44 17.08 0.03
CA VAL A 50 -3.15 17.41 1.29
C VAL A 50 -2.26 17.30 2.54
N GLY A 51 -0.97 17.01 2.38
CA GLY A 51 -0.03 16.87 3.48
C GLY A 51 -0.15 15.54 4.25
N ALA A 52 -0.84 14.55 3.69
CA ALA A 52 -0.92 13.22 4.28
C ALA A 52 0.36 12.41 3.98
N LEU A 53 0.70 11.50 4.88
CA LEU A 53 1.92 10.71 4.79
C LEU A 53 1.84 9.65 3.68
N VAL A 54 2.93 9.48 2.95
CA VAL A 54 3.13 8.37 2.00
C VAL A 54 4.24 7.47 2.48
N VAL A 55 3.96 6.17 2.55
CA VAL A 55 4.91 5.12 2.91
C VAL A 55 5.11 4.20 1.72
N LEU A 56 6.34 4.04 1.30
CA LEU A 56 6.74 3.16 0.21
C LEU A 56 7.50 1.96 0.78
N VAL A 57 6.91 0.78 0.65
CA VAL A 57 7.49 -0.48 1.14
C VAL A 57 8.09 -1.24 -0.03
N ARG A 58 9.34 -1.64 0.08
CA ARG A 58 10.00 -2.54 -0.88
C ARG A 58 10.62 -3.73 -0.18
N VAL A 59 10.83 -4.81 -0.89
CA VAL A 59 11.39 -6.04 -0.35
C VAL A 59 12.82 -6.26 -0.83
N GLU A 60 13.68 -6.67 0.10
CA GLU A 60 14.99 -7.23 -0.17
C GLU A 60 15.03 -8.70 0.21
N ARG A 61 15.67 -9.53 -0.61
CA ARG A 61 15.89 -10.95 -0.28
C ARG A 61 16.92 -11.03 0.84
N PRO A 62 16.62 -11.75 1.93
CA PRO A 62 17.60 -11.96 2.99
C PRO A 62 18.72 -12.88 2.54
N GLY A 63 19.93 -12.67 3.08
CA GLY A 63 21.08 -13.58 2.89
C GLY A 63 21.71 -13.54 1.50
N VAL A 64 21.35 -12.61 0.62
CA VAL A 64 22.00 -12.44 -0.68
C VAL A 64 22.97 -11.26 -0.63
N HIS A 65 24.10 -11.41 -1.30
CA HIS A 65 25.12 -10.36 -1.37
C HIS A 65 24.69 -9.19 -2.26
N GLU A 66 23.96 -9.50 -3.34
CA GLU A 66 23.46 -8.54 -4.30
C GLU A 66 21.97 -8.81 -4.59
N GLN A 67 21.14 -7.76 -4.57
CA GLN A 67 19.72 -7.88 -4.87
C GLN A 67 19.51 -8.14 -6.37
N PRO A 68 18.47 -8.90 -6.77
CA PRO A 68 18.15 -9.09 -8.18
C PRO A 68 17.96 -7.76 -8.92
N PRO A 69 18.24 -7.72 -10.25
CA PRO A 69 17.90 -6.54 -11.05
C PRO A 69 16.45 -6.11 -10.89
N GLY A 70 16.19 -4.80 -10.86
CA GLY A 70 14.85 -4.26 -10.69
C GLY A 70 14.31 -4.32 -9.26
N SER A 71 15.18 -4.42 -8.26
CA SER A 71 14.82 -4.45 -6.82
C SER A 71 14.68 -3.08 -6.17
N GLY A 72 14.85 -2.01 -6.91
CA GLY A 72 14.49 -0.66 -6.46
C GLY A 72 13.03 -0.34 -6.69
N LEU A 73 12.53 0.69 -6.02
CA LEU A 73 11.24 1.28 -6.33
C LEU A 73 11.25 1.80 -7.78
N VAL A 74 10.08 1.78 -8.44
CA VAL A 74 9.95 2.35 -9.78
C VAL A 74 10.40 3.81 -9.77
N ALA A 75 11.19 4.19 -10.76
CA ALA A 75 11.72 5.55 -10.87
C ALA A 75 10.60 6.59 -10.91
N GLY A 76 10.74 7.65 -10.11
CA GLY A 76 9.77 8.73 -10.01
C GLY A 76 8.61 8.48 -9.03
N LEU A 77 8.49 7.30 -8.45
CA LEU A 77 7.44 7.01 -7.46
C LEU A 77 7.72 7.72 -6.13
N ALA A 78 8.95 7.66 -5.64
CA ALA A 78 9.33 8.28 -4.37
C ALA A 78 9.48 9.80 -4.51
N ALA A 79 9.07 10.54 -3.49
CA ALA A 79 9.21 11.98 -3.39
C ALA A 79 9.79 12.37 -2.03
N GLU A 80 10.28 13.61 -1.93
CA GLU A 80 10.75 14.16 -0.67
C GLU A 80 9.62 14.16 0.38
N GLY A 81 9.95 13.71 1.59
CA GLY A 81 8.99 13.58 2.69
C GLY A 81 8.33 12.21 2.81
N ASP A 82 8.45 11.36 1.81
CA ASP A 82 7.96 9.97 1.90
C ASP A 82 8.81 9.15 2.87
N ILE A 83 8.18 8.15 3.47
CA ILE A 83 8.89 7.14 4.27
C ILE A 83 9.15 5.93 3.39
N GLU A 84 10.42 5.55 3.23
CA GLU A 84 10.80 4.29 2.60
C GLU A 84 11.05 3.22 3.66
N ILE A 85 10.43 2.06 3.49
CA ILE A 85 10.56 0.89 4.34
C ILE A 85 11.12 -0.27 3.52
N VAL A 86 12.19 -0.87 4.03
CA VAL A 86 12.79 -2.08 3.45
C VAL A 86 12.44 -3.27 4.34
N LYS A 87 11.66 -4.19 3.79
CA LYS A 87 11.30 -5.44 4.47
C LYS A 87 12.11 -6.62 3.93
N ARG A 88 12.27 -7.65 4.76
CA ARG A 88 12.89 -8.93 4.40
C ARG A 88 11.96 -10.12 4.65
N THR A 89 10.69 -9.83 4.87
CA THR A 89 9.58 -10.75 5.11
C THR A 89 8.43 -10.41 4.17
N ILE A 90 7.34 -11.17 4.20
CA ILE A 90 6.18 -10.90 3.35
C ILE A 90 5.51 -9.57 3.75
N GLY A 91 5.31 -9.36 5.07
CA GLY A 91 4.67 -8.14 5.59
C GLY A 91 5.64 -7.00 5.85
N GLY A 92 5.12 -5.78 5.86
CA GLY A 92 5.92 -4.55 6.00
C GLY A 92 6.24 -4.15 7.43
N PHE A 93 5.67 -4.81 8.46
CA PHE A 93 5.88 -4.42 9.86
C PHE A 93 7.01 -5.17 10.55
N GLN A 94 7.25 -6.41 10.17
CA GLN A 94 8.22 -7.28 10.86
C GLN A 94 9.66 -6.77 10.72
N GLY A 95 10.23 -6.31 11.82
CA GLY A 95 11.64 -5.89 11.90
C GLY A 95 11.97 -4.63 11.10
N THR A 96 10.99 -3.78 10.79
CA THR A 96 11.18 -2.61 9.92
C THR A 96 11.11 -1.26 10.64
N GLY A 97 10.57 -1.22 11.86
CA GLY A 97 10.30 0.03 12.58
C GLY A 97 9.12 0.84 12.01
N LEU A 98 8.32 0.26 11.11
CA LEU A 98 7.20 0.98 10.48
C LEU A 98 6.17 1.44 11.51
N HIS A 99 5.82 0.59 12.47
CA HIS A 99 4.82 0.93 13.49
C HIS A 99 5.24 2.15 14.32
N GLU A 100 6.48 2.18 14.77
CA GLU A 100 7.04 3.29 15.54
C GLU A 100 7.00 4.59 14.74
N ARG A 101 7.40 4.54 13.46
CA ARG A 101 7.38 5.72 12.58
C ARG A 101 5.98 6.24 12.32
N LEU A 102 5.00 5.35 12.11
CA LEU A 102 3.60 5.74 11.96
C LEU A 102 3.06 6.39 13.24
N ARG A 103 3.39 5.85 14.40
CA ARG A 103 3.00 6.43 15.69
C ARG A 103 3.62 7.82 15.93
N GLU A 104 4.86 8.01 15.59
CA GLU A 104 5.54 9.32 15.68
C GLU A 104 4.83 10.39 14.84
N HIS A 105 4.20 10.00 13.74
CA HIS A 105 3.40 10.90 12.89
C HIS A 105 1.93 10.98 13.30
N GLY A 106 1.51 10.31 14.37
CA GLY A 106 0.12 10.32 14.84
C GLY A 106 -0.86 9.59 13.92
N ILE A 107 -0.38 8.62 13.12
CA ILE A 107 -1.19 7.90 12.16
C ILE A 107 -2.07 6.87 12.86
N SER A 108 -3.35 6.84 12.50
CA SER A 108 -4.35 5.88 12.98
C SER A 108 -5.06 5.14 11.85
N THR A 109 -5.00 5.64 10.64
CA THR A 109 -5.64 5.05 9.46
C THR A 109 -4.61 4.77 8.37
N LEU A 110 -4.66 3.56 7.78
CA LEU A 110 -3.79 3.16 6.69
C LEU A 110 -4.62 2.85 5.43
N VAL A 111 -4.22 3.45 4.32
CA VAL A 111 -4.79 3.21 3.00
C VAL A 111 -3.79 2.38 2.20
N PHE A 112 -4.21 1.20 1.72
CA PHE A 112 -3.33 0.23 1.08
C PHE A 112 -3.49 0.17 -0.43
N GLY A 113 -2.37 0.08 -1.10
CA GLY A 113 -2.22 -0.31 -2.50
C GLY A 113 -0.92 -1.08 -2.71
N GLY A 114 -0.72 -1.63 -3.89
CA GLY A 114 0.50 -2.34 -4.26
C GLY A 114 0.30 -3.78 -4.72
N ILE A 115 1.39 -4.55 -4.75
CA ILE A 115 1.48 -5.91 -5.31
C ILE A 115 2.24 -6.82 -4.33
N ALA A 116 1.80 -8.05 -4.12
CA ALA A 116 0.55 -8.64 -4.57
C ALA A 116 -0.53 -8.48 -3.50
N THR A 117 -1.77 -8.38 -3.96
CA THR A 117 -2.96 -8.20 -3.11
C THR A 117 -3.03 -9.16 -1.93
N ASN A 118 -2.86 -10.47 -2.20
CA ASN A 118 -2.99 -11.55 -1.21
C ASN A 118 -1.68 -11.89 -0.48
N LEU A 119 -0.58 -11.24 -0.80
CA LEU A 119 0.72 -11.48 -0.19
C LEU A 119 1.20 -10.26 0.60
N GLY A 120 2.07 -9.44 0.02
CA GLY A 120 2.65 -8.30 0.73
C GLY A 120 1.62 -7.30 1.24
N VAL A 121 0.58 -7.01 0.46
CA VAL A 121 -0.50 -6.09 0.87
C VAL A 121 -1.31 -6.69 2.02
N GLU A 122 -1.86 -7.87 1.87
CA GLU A 122 -2.70 -8.51 2.91
C GLU A 122 -1.90 -8.82 4.17
N SER A 123 -0.67 -9.32 4.05
CA SER A 123 0.20 -9.60 5.21
C SER A 123 0.48 -8.33 6.02
N THR A 124 0.79 -7.23 5.34
CA THR A 124 1.00 -5.93 6.00
C THR A 124 -0.29 -5.45 6.68
N ALA A 125 -1.43 -5.57 6.00
CA ALA A 125 -2.72 -5.13 6.51
C ALA A 125 -3.19 -5.93 7.72
N ARG A 126 -3.00 -7.25 7.74
CA ARG A 126 -3.36 -8.09 8.90
C ARG A 126 -2.57 -7.70 10.14
N ALA A 127 -1.27 -7.48 10.00
CA ALA A 127 -0.44 -6.98 11.09
C ALA A 127 -0.87 -5.58 11.56
N ALA A 128 -1.23 -4.70 10.63
CA ALA A 128 -1.75 -3.37 10.95
C ALA A 128 -3.06 -3.44 11.74
N GLY A 129 -3.97 -4.34 11.36
CA GLY A 129 -5.22 -4.58 12.09
C GLY A 129 -4.97 -5.03 13.53
N ASP A 130 -4.04 -5.96 13.72
CA ASP A 130 -3.64 -6.43 15.05
C ASP A 130 -3.00 -5.31 15.89
N LEU A 131 -2.35 -4.34 15.26
CA LEU A 131 -1.77 -3.17 15.92
C LEU A 131 -2.80 -2.04 16.17
N GLY A 132 -4.04 -2.20 15.73
CA GLY A 132 -5.13 -1.29 16.03
C GLY A 132 -5.38 -0.17 15.02
N TYR A 133 -4.79 -0.23 13.82
CA TYR A 133 -5.06 0.73 12.75
C TYR A 133 -6.42 0.49 12.09
N ASP A 134 -7.09 1.56 11.69
CA ASP A 134 -8.21 1.49 10.74
C ASP A 134 -7.66 1.28 9.33
N LEU A 135 -8.26 0.37 8.57
CA LEU A 135 -7.74 -0.07 7.29
C LEU A 135 -8.68 0.27 6.14
N VAL A 136 -8.11 0.79 5.08
CA VAL A 136 -8.77 1.07 3.80
C VAL A 136 -7.99 0.39 2.68
N PHE A 137 -8.69 -0.31 1.81
CA PHE A 137 -8.10 -1.06 0.70
C PHE A 137 -8.57 -0.47 -0.62
N VAL A 138 -7.63 0.01 -1.43
CA VAL A 138 -7.93 0.54 -2.77
C VAL A 138 -7.77 -0.58 -3.78
N GLU A 139 -8.88 -1.22 -4.14
CA GLU A 139 -8.86 -2.46 -4.94
C GLU A 139 -8.25 -2.31 -6.34
N ASN A 140 -8.47 -1.16 -6.99
CA ASN A 140 -7.89 -0.88 -8.30
C ASN A 140 -6.46 -0.33 -8.26
N ALA A 141 -5.89 -0.17 -7.07
CA ALA A 141 -4.46 0.07 -6.85
C ALA A 141 -3.71 -1.22 -6.46
N MET A 142 -4.29 -2.39 -6.73
CA MET A 142 -3.73 -3.69 -6.39
C MET A 142 -3.86 -4.67 -7.54
N ALA A 143 -2.97 -5.66 -7.56
CA ALA A 143 -3.05 -6.83 -8.41
C ALA A 143 -2.36 -8.02 -7.73
N ALA A 144 -2.70 -9.22 -8.16
CA ALA A 144 -2.12 -10.48 -7.72
C ALA A 144 -1.57 -11.29 -8.90
N LEU A 145 -1.00 -12.45 -8.65
CA LEU A 145 -0.50 -13.33 -9.71
C LEU A 145 -1.64 -13.95 -10.53
N THR A 146 -2.81 -14.09 -9.92
CA THR A 146 -4.03 -14.55 -10.59
C THR A 146 -5.23 -13.72 -10.15
N GLY A 147 -6.25 -13.64 -11.02
CA GLY A 147 -7.51 -12.97 -10.69
C GLY A 147 -8.22 -13.54 -9.46
N PRO A 148 -8.36 -14.87 -9.35
CA PRO A 148 -8.97 -15.50 -8.17
C PRO A 148 -8.27 -15.18 -6.83
N GLU A 149 -6.93 -15.07 -6.81
CA GLU A 149 -6.20 -14.66 -5.61
C GLU A 149 -6.54 -13.23 -5.19
N HIS A 150 -6.57 -12.30 -6.14
CA HIS A 150 -6.97 -10.92 -5.88
C HIS A 150 -8.42 -10.85 -5.39
N GLU A 151 -9.34 -11.52 -6.07
CA GLU A 151 -10.76 -11.53 -5.70
C GLU A 151 -11.00 -12.12 -4.32
N ALA A 152 -10.31 -13.19 -3.95
CA ALA A 152 -10.45 -13.81 -2.64
C ALA A 152 -10.11 -12.80 -1.52
N SER A 153 -9.00 -12.08 -1.63
CA SER A 153 -8.64 -11.04 -0.68
C SER A 153 -9.66 -9.90 -0.64
N VAL A 154 -9.99 -9.35 -1.80
CA VAL A 154 -10.86 -8.17 -1.92
C VAL A 154 -12.29 -8.46 -1.47
N LYS A 155 -12.82 -9.64 -1.79
CA LYS A 155 -14.23 -10.00 -1.51
C LYS A 155 -14.44 -10.70 -0.18
N LEU A 156 -13.46 -11.47 0.31
CA LEU A 156 -13.60 -12.31 1.48
C LEU A 156 -12.83 -11.81 2.70
N ASP A 157 -11.59 -11.41 2.53
CA ASP A 157 -10.71 -11.07 3.65
C ASP A 157 -10.77 -9.59 4.03
N PHE A 158 -10.57 -8.70 3.08
CA PHE A 158 -10.51 -7.26 3.34
C PHE A 158 -11.78 -6.66 3.94
N PRO A 159 -13.01 -7.07 3.56
CA PRO A 159 -14.22 -6.57 4.21
C PRO A 159 -14.33 -6.91 5.70
N ARG A 160 -13.60 -7.94 6.15
CA ARG A 160 -13.51 -8.30 7.58
C ARG A 160 -12.47 -7.48 8.33
N LEU A 161 -11.52 -6.89 7.61
CA LEU A 161 -10.40 -6.13 8.17
C LEU A 161 -10.64 -4.63 8.15
N GLY A 162 -11.39 -4.13 7.16
CA GLY A 162 -11.60 -2.70 6.97
C GLY A 162 -12.56 -2.39 5.83
N THR A 163 -12.35 -1.27 5.18
CA THR A 163 -13.21 -0.77 4.09
C THR A 163 -12.53 -0.95 2.74
N VAL A 164 -13.23 -1.54 1.78
CA VAL A 164 -12.76 -1.71 0.39
C VAL A 164 -13.37 -0.63 -0.47
N VAL A 165 -12.54 0.10 -1.21
CA VAL A 165 -12.92 1.21 -2.09
C VAL A 165 -12.15 1.16 -3.40
N THR A 166 -12.59 1.94 -4.39
CA THR A 166 -11.76 2.31 -5.54
C THR A 166 -11.03 3.62 -5.26
N ALA A 167 -9.99 3.93 -6.04
CA ALA A 167 -9.24 5.19 -5.88
C ALA A 167 -10.14 6.42 -6.01
N SER A 168 -11.16 6.37 -6.86
CA SER A 168 -12.12 7.44 -7.05
C SER A 168 -13.01 7.72 -5.84
N GLU A 169 -13.09 6.80 -4.90
CA GLU A 169 -13.87 6.94 -3.66
C GLU A 169 -13.05 7.48 -2.48
N VAL A 170 -11.73 7.56 -2.63
CA VAL A 170 -10.85 8.12 -1.60
C VAL A 170 -11.06 9.64 -1.54
N ARG A 171 -11.46 10.15 -0.39
CA ARG A 171 -11.73 11.56 -0.14
C ARG A 171 -11.17 11.98 1.20
N PHE A 172 -10.70 13.21 1.27
CA PHE A 172 -10.24 13.82 2.52
C PHE A 172 -11.28 14.78 3.08
N ALA A 173 -11.38 14.84 4.41
CA ALA A 173 -12.24 15.82 5.10
C ALA A 173 -11.69 17.24 4.85
N GLY A 174 -12.59 18.18 4.53
CA GLY A 174 -12.23 19.58 4.32
C GLY A 174 -11.72 19.93 2.92
N GLY A 175 -11.82 18.99 1.98
CA GLY A 175 -11.51 19.21 0.54
C GLY A 175 -12.75 19.56 -0.28
#